data_2b788cbfcb326518a24893f2b5159c22
#
_entry.id   2b788cbfcb326518a24893f2b5159c22
#
_cell.length_a   1.000
_cell.length_b   1.000
_cell.length_c   1.000
_cell.angle_alpha   90.00
_cell.angle_beta   90.00
_cell.angle_gamma   90.00
#
_symmetry.space_group_name_H-M   'P 1'
#
loop_
_entity.id
_entity.type
_entity.pdbx_description
1 polymer ?
#
loop_
_entity_poly.entity_id
_entity_poly.type
_entity_poly.pdbx_seq_one_letter_code
_entity_poly.pdbx_strand_id
1 'polypeptide(L)'
;MNINQYLDSTYLKTAQQAGISESETENKVKELVNEAIENNFKLAMIRPKFVTMAREMVKKANSDTLIGTVIGFHEGTYETCEKLAEAQQAINDEVDELDYVVNYRAFKEGKINLVKSEVFKGTKLGLDNDKAVKWIIEIATLTNDEIIGLSQLIRDVVLDNFGEENAQNVFVKSSTGFFKTEEGKPNGATFEAMELIVENSKPLQAKAAGGIRNYDDAVKMVKMGVTRIGTSAAKVIADGGKTNETY
;
A
#
# COMPACT_ATOMS: atom_id res chain seq x y z
N MET A 1 -8.45 -20.29 -6.77
CA MET A 1 -7.99 -18.88 -6.67
C MET A 1 -6.47 -18.89 -6.82
N ASN A 2 -5.91 -18.06 -7.69
CA ASN A 2 -4.46 -17.86 -7.73
C ASN A 2 -4.10 -16.74 -6.74
N ILE A 3 -3.70 -17.08 -5.52
CA ILE A 3 -3.43 -16.12 -4.45
C ILE A 3 -2.26 -15.18 -4.80
N ASN A 4 -1.29 -15.64 -5.62
CA ASN A 4 -0.10 -14.86 -5.98
C ASN A 4 -0.47 -13.53 -6.66
N GLN A 5 -1.58 -13.49 -7.39
CA GLN A 5 -2.07 -12.29 -8.08
C GLN A 5 -2.75 -11.27 -7.14
N TYR A 6 -2.87 -11.59 -5.85
CA TYR A 6 -3.33 -10.67 -4.80
C TYR A 6 -2.18 -10.17 -3.92
N LEU A 7 -0.98 -10.78 -4.03
CA LEU A 7 0.14 -10.50 -3.15
C LEU A 7 1.01 -9.34 -3.66
N ASP A 8 1.19 -8.34 -2.80
CA ASP A 8 2.20 -7.30 -2.89
C ASP A 8 3.33 -7.67 -1.93
N SER A 9 4.38 -8.34 -2.44
CA SER A 9 5.56 -8.69 -1.63
C SER A 9 6.26 -7.41 -1.20
N THR A 10 6.46 -7.21 0.12
CA THR A 10 6.75 -5.89 0.68
C THR A 10 8.01 -5.88 1.53
N TYR A 11 8.96 -4.95 1.23
CA TYR A 11 10.07 -4.59 2.10
C TYR A 11 10.25 -3.07 2.15
N LEU A 12 10.00 -2.46 3.33
CA LEU A 12 9.99 -1.00 3.51
C LEU A 12 10.89 -0.50 4.66
N LYS A 13 11.58 -1.38 5.39
CA LYS A 13 12.54 -0.95 6.41
C LYS A 13 13.71 -0.19 5.77
N THR A 14 14.12 0.89 6.43
CA THR A 14 15.42 1.52 6.15
C THR A 14 16.55 0.69 6.75
N ALA A 15 17.78 0.93 6.31
CA ALA A 15 18.98 0.31 6.88
C ALA A 15 19.03 0.50 8.41
N GLN A 16 18.76 1.72 8.89
CA GLN A 16 18.70 2.04 10.31
C GLN A 16 17.60 1.25 11.06
N GLN A 17 16.39 1.15 10.49
CA GLN A 17 15.28 0.41 11.11
C GLN A 17 15.54 -1.10 11.15
N ALA A 18 16.29 -1.62 10.18
CA ALA A 18 16.66 -3.03 10.12
C ALA A 18 17.96 -3.35 10.89
N GLY A 19 18.73 -2.34 11.32
CA GLY A 19 20.03 -2.52 11.99
C GLY A 19 21.10 -3.12 11.07
N ILE A 20 21.04 -2.85 9.77
CA ILE A 20 21.95 -3.37 8.74
C ILE A 20 22.49 -2.21 7.88
N SER A 21 23.49 -2.50 7.03
CA SER A 21 24.02 -1.51 6.08
C SER A 21 23.07 -1.20 4.93
N GLU A 22 23.33 -0.10 4.22
CA GLU A 22 22.60 0.26 3.00
C GLU A 22 22.77 -0.81 1.91
N SER A 23 23.97 -1.40 1.78
CA SER A 23 24.23 -2.48 0.82
C SER A 23 23.45 -3.75 1.14
N GLU A 24 23.36 -4.13 2.41
CA GLU A 24 22.53 -5.27 2.84
C GLU A 24 21.04 -4.99 2.64
N THR A 25 20.59 -3.74 2.85
CA THR A 25 19.21 -3.33 2.55
C THR A 25 18.90 -3.46 1.06
N GLU A 26 19.81 -2.99 0.21
CA GLU A 26 19.68 -3.14 -1.24
C GLU A 26 19.63 -4.61 -1.67
N ASN A 27 20.46 -5.48 -1.08
CA ASN A 27 20.43 -6.91 -1.36
C ASN A 27 19.10 -7.56 -0.95
N LYS A 28 18.54 -7.20 0.22
CA LYS A 28 17.20 -7.64 0.64
C LYS A 28 16.10 -7.21 -0.33
N VAL A 29 16.20 -6.00 -0.88
CA VAL A 29 15.25 -5.53 -1.90
C VAL A 29 15.42 -6.33 -3.20
N LYS A 30 16.64 -6.62 -3.65
CA LYS A 30 16.90 -7.47 -4.82
C LYS A 30 16.35 -8.89 -4.64
N GLU A 31 16.55 -9.47 -3.46
CA GLU A 31 16.01 -10.79 -3.11
C GLU A 31 14.47 -10.79 -3.20
N LEU A 32 13.81 -9.78 -2.60
CA LEU A 32 12.36 -9.63 -2.65
C LEU A 32 11.83 -9.48 -4.09
N VAL A 33 12.50 -8.66 -4.93
CA VAL A 33 12.09 -8.47 -6.32
C VAL A 33 12.26 -9.76 -7.12
N ASN A 34 13.36 -10.49 -6.93
CA ASN A 34 13.57 -11.80 -7.57
C ASN A 34 12.50 -12.80 -7.12
N GLU A 35 12.21 -12.89 -5.81
CA GLU A 35 11.15 -13.75 -5.29
C GLU A 35 9.79 -13.40 -5.90
N ALA A 36 9.47 -12.10 -6.05
CA ALA A 36 8.23 -11.66 -6.66
C ALA A 36 8.13 -12.07 -8.15
N ILE A 37 9.24 -11.96 -8.89
CA ILE A 37 9.35 -12.39 -10.29
C ILE A 37 9.19 -13.91 -10.40
N GLU A 38 9.95 -14.68 -9.65
CA GLU A 38 9.97 -16.15 -9.69
C GLU A 38 8.62 -16.78 -9.33
N ASN A 39 7.89 -16.16 -8.38
CA ASN A 39 6.59 -16.64 -7.93
C ASN A 39 5.41 -15.96 -8.66
N ASN A 40 5.69 -15.07 -9.62
CA ASN A 40 4.67 -14.29 -10.34
C ASN A 40 3.71 -13.60 -9.37
N PHE A 41 4.25 -12.90 -8.35
CA PHE A 41 3.45 -12.06 -7.47
C PHE A 41 2.98 -10.81 -8.20
N LYS A 42 1.82 -10.29 -7.79
CA LYS A 42 1.22 -9.13 -8.44
C LYS A 42 2.15 -7.92 -8.42
N LEU A 43 2.87 -7.69 -7.29
CA LEU A 43 3.68 -6.48 -7.14
C LEU A 43 4.81 -6.70 -6.11
N ALA A 44 5.95 -6.04 -6.35
CA ALA A 44 6.99 -5.80 -5.36
C ALA A 44 6.86 -4.37 -4.80
N MET A 45 6.61 -4.23 -3.49
CA MET A 45 6.43 -2.95 -2.79
C MET A 45 7.71 -2.57 -2.06
N ILE A 46 8.34 -1.48 -2.49
CA ILE A 46 9.67 -1.05 -2.05
C ILE A 46 9.72 0.46 -1.77
N ARG A 47 10.81 0.94 -1.18
CA ARG A 47 11.07 2.38 -1.01
C ARG A 47 11.41 3.06 -2.34
N PRO A 48 11.13 4.38 -2.49
CA PRO A 48 11.32 5.12 -3.74
C PRO A 48 12.72 4.97 -4.35
N LYS A 49 13.76 5.04 -3.52
CA LYS A 49 15.18 4.97 -3.96
C LYS A 49 15.57 3.67 -4.70
N PHE A 50 14.73 2.64 -4.64
CA PHE A 50 14.99 1.34 -5.27
C PHE A 50 14.15 1.10 -6.53
N VAL A 51 13.28 2.02 -6.91
CA VAL A 51 12.33 1.83 -8.03
C VAL A 51 13.07 1.57 -9.35
N THR A 52 14.04 2.42 -9.72
CA THR A 52 14.82 2.25 -10.97
C THR A 52 15.48 0.88 -11.03
N MET A 53 16.18 0.47 -9.96
CA MET A 53 16.84 -0.84 -9.88
C MET A 53 15.83 -2.00 -10.06
N ALA A 54 14.71 -1.95 -9.34
CA ALA A 54 13.69 -2.99 -9.42
C ALA A 54 13.04 -3.05 -10.81
N ARG A 55 12.81 -1.90 -11.43
CA ARG A 55 12.30 -1.80 -12.81
C ARG A 55 13.24 -2.48 -13.81
N GLU A 56 14.54 -2.24 -13.70
CA GLU A 56 15.55 -2.89 -14.55
C GLU A 56 15.53 -4.42 -14.37
N MET A 57 15.39 -4.90 -13.13
CA MET A 57 15.30 -6.34 -12.85
C MET A 57 14.07 -6.98 -13.49
N VAL A 58 12.89 -6.36 -13.37
CA VAL A 58 11.64 -6.84 -13.96
C VAL A 58 11.72 -6.85 -15.49
N LYS A 59 12.25 -5.77 -16.11
CA LYS A 59 12.46 -5.69 -17.57
C LYS A 59 13.41 -6.79 -18.06
N LYS A 60 14.54 -6.99 -17.36
CA LYS A 60 15.53 -8.04 -17.72
C LYS A 60 14.95 -9.44 -17.62
N ALA A 61 14.07 -9.69 -16.66
CA ALA A 61 13.39 -10.98 -16.49
C ALA A 61 12.20 -11.18 -17.45
N ASN A 62 11.78 -10.12 -18.17
CA ASN A 62 10.57 -10.10 -18.98
C ASN A 62 9.34 -10.55 -18.17
N SER A 63 9.21 -10.02 -16.94
CA SER A 63 8.16 -10.38 -15.98
C SER A 63 7.02 -9.35 -15.98
N ASP A 64 5.81 -9.82 -15.68
CA ASP A 64 4.61 -8.98 -15.50
C ASP A 64 4.45 -8.47 -14.04
N THR A 65 5.42 -8.76 -13.16
CA THR A 65 5.42 -8.25 -11.78
C THR A 65 5.51 -6.73 -11.78
N LEU A 66 4.55 -6.07 -11.11
CA LEU A 66 4.51 -4.61 -11.00
C LEU A 66 5.49 -4.12 -9.92
N ILE A 67 5.95 -2.88 -10.06
CA ILE A 67 6.73 -2.19 -9.04
C ILE A 67 5.86 -1.11 -8.40
N GLY A 68 5.71 -1.17 -7.08
CA GLY A 68 5.03 -0.16 -6.29
C GLY A 68 5.96 0.53 -5.30
N THR A 69 5.65 1.77 -4.98
CA THR A 69 6.38 2.49 -3.94
C THR A 69 5.45 3.27 -3.01
N VAL A 70 5.98 3.68 -1.87
CA VAL A 70 5.27 4.45 -0.85
C VAL A 70 5.61 5.93 -0.97
N ILE A 71 4.64 6.81 -0.68
CA ILE A 71 4.76 8.26 -0.75
C ILE A 71 4.36 8.87 0.59
N GLY A 72 5.18 9.81 1.10
CA GLY A 72 4.96 10.44 2.41
C GLY A 72 5.04 9.45 3.58
N PHE A 73 5.89 8.44 3.45
CA PHE A 73 5.89 7.28 4.33
C PHE A 73 6.86 7.45 5.52
N HIS A 74 6.47 7.10 6.77
CA HIS A 74 5.26 6.36 7.16
C HIS A 74 4.24 7.22 7.92
N GLU A 75 4.52 8.48 8.23
CA GLU A 75 3.71 9.32 9.11
C GLU A 75 2.59 10.08 8.38
N GLY A 76 2.69 10.27 7.06
CA GLY A 76 1.69 10.97 6.26
C GLY A 76 1.58 12.48 6.51
N THR A 77 2.43 13.06 7.35
CA THR A 77 2.35 14.47 7.79
C THR A 77 3.14 15.45 6.93
N TYR A 78 3.79 14.95 5.88
CA TYR A 78 4.49 15.78 4.91
C TYR A 78 3.52 16.74 4.20
N GLU A 79 4.02 17.90 3.80
CA GLU A 79 3.22 18.81 2.98
C GLU A 79 2.82 18.16 1.65
N THR A 80 1.63 18.50 1.17
CA THR A 80 1.12 17.91 -0.09
C THR A 80 2.08 18.10 -1.25
N CYS A 81 2.75 19.26 -1.36
CA CYS A 81 3.71 19.54 -2.43
C CYS A 81 4.94 18.60 -2.35
N GLU A 82 5.40 18.24 -1.17
CA GLU A 82 6.52 17.32 -0.98
C GLU A 82 6.12 15.90 -1.42
N LYS A 83 4.92 15.43 -1.03
CA LYS A 83 4.38 14.13 -1.48
C LYS A 83 4.23 14.09 -3.01
N LEU A 84 3.75 15.17 -3.62
CA LEU A 84 3.62 15.24 -5.07
C LEU A 84 4.97 15.23 -5.78
N ALA A 85 5.98 15.91 -5.22
CA ALA A 85 7.34 15.88 -5.77
C ALA A 85 7.97 14.47 -5.66
N GLU A 86 7.81 13.80 -4.51
CA GLU A 86 8.24 12.41 -4.31
C GLU A 86 7.56 11.46 -5.30
N ALA A 87 6.25 11.60 -5.49
CA ALA A 87 5.49 10.78 -6.43
C ALA A 87 5.90 11.04 -7.88
N GLN A 88 6.12 12.31 -8.27
CA GLN A 88 6.61 12.63 -9.61
C GLN A 88 7.98 12.02 -9.89
N GLN A 89 8.88 12.02 -8.90
CA GLN A 89 10.17 11.34 -9.05
C GLN A 89 9.98 9.83 -9.23
N ALA A 90 9.12 9.19 -8.43
CA ALA A 90 8.83 7.77 -8.58
C ALA A 90 8.22 7.42 -9.96
N ILE A 91 7.38 8.32 -10.51
CA ILE A 91 6.83 8.17 -11.87
C ILE A 91 7.97 8.26 -12.91
N ASN A 92 8.88 9.21 -12.76
CA ASN A 92 10.05 9.34 -13.63
C ASN A 92 10.97 8.11 -13.56
N ASP A 93 11.02 7.44 -12.41
CA ASP A 93 11.74 6.19 -12.16
C ASP A 93 10.97 4.94 -12.65
N GLU A 94 9.83 5.14 -13.36
CA GLU A 94 8.99 4.11 -13.98
C GLU A 94 8.28 3.20 -12.98
N VAL A 95 7.80 3.73 -11.84
CA VAL A 95 6.90 3.00 -10.93
C VAL A 95 5.57 2.67 -11.62
N ASP A 96 4.91 1.58 -11.22
CA ASP A 96 3.55 1.24 -11.69
C ASP A 96 2.46 1.72 -10.73
N GLU A 97 2.72 1.72 -9.42
CA GLU A 97 1.72 2.00 -8.41
C GLU A 97 2.28 2.86 -7.26
N LEU A 98 1.47 3.81 -6.79
CA LEU A 98 1.81 4.80 -5.78
C LEU A 98 0.95 4.61 -4.52
N ASP A 99 1.55 4.22 -3.38
CA ASP A 99 0.87 4.05 -2.10
C ASP A 99 1.13 5.28 -1.22
N TYR A 100 0.26 6.31 -1.28
CA TYR A 100 0.35 7.51 -0.46
C TYR A 100 -0.12 7.25 0.97
N VAL A 101 0.58 7.79 1.97
CA VAL A 101 0.03 7.88 3.33
C VAL A 101 -0.79 9.18 3.41
N VAL A 102 -2.09 9.05 3.63
CA VAL A 102 -2.97 10.22 3.82
C VAL A 102 -2.60 10.97 5.10
N ASN A 103 -2.82 12.27 5.13
CA ASN A 103 -2.64 13.03 6.37
C ASN A 103 -3.80 12.74 7.35
N TYR A 104 -3.77 11.53 7.95
CA TYR A 104 -4.79 11.08 8.90
C TYR A 104 -4.83 11.95 10.17
N ARG A 105 -3.72 12.61 10.54
CA ARG A 105 -3.72 13.56 11.67
C ARG A 105 -4.57 14.78 11.35
N ALA A 106 -4.40 15.35 10.16
CA ALA A 106 -5.24 16.46 9.71
C ALA A 106 -6.73 16.08 9.63
N PHE A 107 -7.03 14.82 9.22
CA PHE A 107 -8.39 14.29 9.24
C PHE A 107 -8.97 14.29 10.67
N LYS A 108 -8.24 13.73 11.64
CA LYS A 108 -8.64 13.70 13.06
C LYS A 108 -8.81 15.09 13.67
N GLU A 109 -8.06 16.08 13.19
CA GLU A 109 -8.17 17.49 13.59
C GLU A 109 -9.31 18.22 12.87
N GLY A 110 -10.11 17.54 12.05
CA GLY A 110 -11.22 18.15 11.31
C GLY A 110 -10.79 19.01 10.11
N LYS A 111 -9.54 18.95 9.69
CA LYS A 111 -9.01 19.68 8.51
C LYS A 111 -9.39 19.00 7.20
N ILE A 112 -10.69 18.75 7.02
CA ILE A 112 -11.25 17.94 5.93
C ILE A 112 -10.86 18.47 4.55
N ASN A 113 -10.88 19.77 4.34
CA ASN A 113 -10.54 20.37 3.04
C ASN A 113 -9.07 20.16 2.65
N LEU A 114 -8.16 20.12 3.62
CA LEU A 114 -6.76 19.80 3.39
C LEU A 114 -6.63 18.35 2.89
N VAL A 115 -7.27 17.40 3.58
CA VAL A 115 -7.25 15.98 3.20
C VAL A 115 -7.89 15.75 1.83
N LYS A 116 -9.05 16.37 1.56
CA LYS A 116 -9.69 16.31 0.22
C LYS A 116 -8.77 16.84 -0.88
N SER A 117 -8.10 17.97 -0.64
CA SER A 117 -7.15 18.55 -1.61
C SER A 117 -5.93 17.66 -1.85
N GLU A 118 -5.41 17.01 -0.79
CA GLU A 118 -4.30 16.05 -0.90
C GLU A 118 -4.71 14.83 -1.73
N VAL A 119 -5.85 14.20 -1.39
CA VAL A 119 -6.39 13.04 -2.11
C VAL A 119 -6.65 13.38 -3.57
N PHE A 120 -7.30 14.53 -3.85
CA PHE A 120 -7.53 14.97 -5.23
C PHE A 120 -6.21 15.10 -6.02
N LYS A 121 -5.22 15.83 -5.47
CA LYS A 121 -3.98 16.12 -6.19
C LYS A 121 -3.12 14.88 -6.42
N GLY A 122 -3.00 14.01 -5.39
CA GLY A 122 -2.24 12.77 -5.51
C GLY A 122 -2.89 11.77 -6.46
N THR A 123 -4.23 11.63 -6.42
CA THR A 123 -4.99 10.80 -7.36
C THR A 123 -4.86 11.33 -8.78
N LYS A 124 -5.02 12.66 -8.97
CA LYS A 124 -4.86 13.28 -10.28
C LYS A 124 -3.49 13.00 -10.87
N LEU A 125 -2.41 13.21 -10.09
CA LEU A 125 -1.04 12.98 -10.55
C LEU A 125 -0.83 11.51 -10.97
N GLY A 126 -1.33 10.56 -10.20
CA GLY A 126 -1.21 9.15 -10.54
C GLY A 126 -1.99 8.79 -11.81
N LEU A 127 -3.27 9.13 -11.87
CA LEU A 127 -4.14 8.80 -13.01
C LEU A 127 -3.71 9.49 -14.32
N ASP A 128 -3.27 10.75 -14.28
CA ASP A 128 -2.73 11.47 -15.45
C ASP A 128 -1.46 10.81 -16.04
N ASN A 129 -0.82 9.92 -15.26
CA ASN A 129 0.38 9.17 -15.66
C ASN A 129 0.13 7.66 -15.77
N ASP A 130 -1.12 7.21 -15.87
CA ASP A 130 -1.52 5.80 -15.97
C ASP A 130 -1.01 4.93 -14.79
N LYS A 131 -0.97 5.49 -13.56
CA LYS A 131 -0.56 4.80 -12.34
C LYS A 131 -1.75 4.50 -11.44
N ALA A 132 -1.77 3.29 -10.86
CA ALA A 132 -2.69 3.02 -9.78
C ALA A 132 -2.28 3.77 -8.51
N VAL A 133 -3.27 4.29 -7.79
CA VAL A 133 -3.08 5.10 -6.58
C VAL A 133 -3.72 4.41 -5.39
N LYS A 134 -2.99 4.30 -4.26
CA LYS A 134 -3.54 3.74 -3.04
C LYS A 134 -3.37 4.72 -1.89
N TRP A 135 -4.44 4.93 -1.14
CA TRP A 135 -4.46 5.83 0.01
C TRP A 135 -4.40 5.03 1.31
N ILE A 136 -3.27 5.09 2.01
CA ILE A 136 -3.05 4.43 3.31
C ILE A 136 -3.68 5.29 4.39
N ILE A 137 -4.73 4.80 5.05
CA ILE A 137 -5.47 5.55 6.07
C ILE A 137 -4.93 5.36 7.49
N GLU A 138 -4.06 4.38 7.72
CA GLU A 138 -3.44 4.02 9.01
C GLU A 138 -4.46 3.70 10.11
N ILE A 139 -5.17 2.60 9.95
CA ILE A 139 -6.26 2.19 10.85
C ILE A 139 -5.85 2.05 12.31
N ALA A 140 -4.56 1.81 12.60
CA ALA A 140 -4.07 1.69 13.96
C ALA A 140 -4.28 2.95 14.82
N THR A 141 -4.54 4.10 14.19
CA THR A 141 -4.77 5.39 14.84
C THR A 141 -6.22 5.84 14.83
N LEU A 142 -7.09 5.11 14.12
CA LEU A 142 -8.46 5.51 13.82
C LEU A 142 -9.47 4.69 14.62
N THR A 143 -10.58 5.32 14.99
CA THR A 143 -11.80 4.63 15.43
C THR A 143 -12.54 4.05 14.23
N ASN A 144 -13.54 3.18 14.47
CA ASN A 144 -14.37 2.63 13.40
C ASN A 144 -15.09 3.72 12.59
N ASP A 145 -15.62 4.76 13.27
CA ASP A 145 -16.26 5.90 12.60
C ASP A 145 -15.26 6.70 11.76
N GLU A 146 -14.02 6.86 12.24
CA GLU A 146 -12.97 7.53 11.49
C GLU A 146 -12.53 6.70 10.26
N ILE A 147 -12.46 5.37 10.36
CA ILE A 147 -12.20 4.46 9.24
C ILE A 147 -13.30 4.61 8.17
N ILE A 148 -14.56 4.58 8.58
CA ILE A 148 -15.72 4.79 7.70
C ILE A 148 -15.62 6.16 7.02
N GLY A 149 -15.48 7.23 7.83
CA GLY A 149 -15.47 8.60 7.32
C GLY A 149 -14.33 8.89 6.35
N LEU A 150 -13.11 8.39 6.63
CA LEU A 150 -11.97 8.60 5.75
C LEU A 150 -12.06 7.75 4.47
N SER A 151 -12.58 6.53 4.56
CA SER A 151 -12.85 5.68 3.38
C SER A 151 -13.87 6.33 2.44
N GLN A 152 -14.96 6.87 3.00
CA GLN A 152 -15.98 7.60 2.25
C GLN A 152 -15.42 8.90 1.65
N LEU A 153 -14.61 9.67 2.40
CA LEU A 153 -13.99 10.88 1.90
C LEU A 153 -13.12 10.59 0.66
N ILE A 154 -12.28 9.55 0.71
CA ILE A 154 -11.43 9.16 -0.42
C ILE A 154 -12.31 8.75 -1.61
N ARG A 155 -13.32 7.89 -1.40
CA ARG A 155 -14.28 7.47 -2.42
C ARG A 155 -14.94 8.66 -3.10
N ASP A 156 -15.51 9.56 -2.30
CA ASP A 156 -16.29 10.70 -2.80
C ASP A 156 -15.38 11.64 -3.61
N VAL A 157 -14.16 11.93 -3.13
CA VAL A 157 -13.19 12.73 -3.91
C VAL A 157 -12.90 12.09 -5.26
N VAL A 158 -12.74 10.76 -5.30
CA VAL A 158 -12.43 10.06 -6.55
C VAL A 158 -13.62 10.09 -7.50
N LEU A 159 -14.82 9.75 -7.03
CA LEU A 159 -16.02 9.68 -7.87
C LEU A 159 -16.42 11.06 -8.39
N ASP A 160 -16.38 12.09 -7.53
CA ASP A 160 -16.78 13.45 -7.90
C ASP A 160 -15.85 14.11 -8.94
N ASN A 161 -14.57 13.71 -9.00
CA ASN A 161 -13.58 14.39 -9.83
C ASN A 161 -13.04 13.55 -10.98
N PHE A 162 -13.08 12.23 -10.88
CA PHE A 162 -12.47 11.32 -11.86
C PHE A 162 -13.43 10.28 -12.44
N GLY A 163 -14.66 10.21 -11.93
CA GLY A 163 -15.69 9.26 -12.38
C GLY A 163 -15.49 7.82 -11.90
N GLU A 164 -16.55 7.03 -12.06
CA GLU A 164 -16.56 5.62 -11.61
C GLU A 164 -15.65 4.73 -12.48
N GLU A 165 -15.39 5.10 -13.71
CA GLU A 165 -14.51 4.41 -14.64
C GLU A 165 -13.06 4.33 -14.12
N ASN A 166 -12.65 5.26 -13.27
CA ASN A 166 -11.32 5.26 -12.64
C ASN A 166 -11.28 4.55 -11.28
N ALA A 167 -12.40 4.12 -10.74
CA ALA A 167 -12.51 3.52 -9.41
C ALA A 167 -11.61 2.26 -9.24
N GLN A 168 -11.45 1.47 -10.30
CA GLN A 168 -10.60 0.28 -10.29
C GLN A 168 -9.09 0.57 -10.16
N ASN A 169 -8.67 1.82 -10.43
CA ASN A 169 -7.28 2.25 -10.35
C ASN A 169 -6.95 2.95 -9.01
N VAL A 170 -7.95 3.11 -8.14
CA VAL A 170 -7.79 3.77 -6.84
C VAL A 170 -8.19 2.83 -5.71
N PHE A 171 -7.36 2.80 -4.65
CA PHE A 171 -7.53 1.91 -3.52
C PHE A 171 -7.58 2.68 -2.20
N VAL A 172 -8.37 2.17 -1.26
CA VAL A 172 -8.19 2.47 0.16
C VAL A 172 -7.37 1.34 0.78
N LYS A 173 -6.23 1.69 1.39
CA LYS A 173 -5.30 0.75 2.03
C LYS A 173 -5.31 0.94 3.54
N SER A 174 -5.37 -0.16 4.29
CA SER A 174 -5.51 -0.13 5.74
C SER A 174 -4.36 0.56 6.47
N SER A 175 -3.11 0.13 6.27
CA SER A 175 -2.02 0.45 7.19
C SER A 175 -0.67 0.58 6.51
N THR A 176 0.24 1.30 7.18
CA THR A 176 1.67 1.31 6.85
C THR A 176 2.39 0.05 7.34
N GLY A 177 1.93 -0.53 8.46
CA GLY A 177 2.61 -1.58 9.21
C GLY A 177 3.74 -1.07 10.12
N PHE A 178 3.95 0.26 10.18
CA PHE A 178 5.03 0.91 10.94
C PHE A 178 4.54 1.71 12.15
N PHE A 179 3.24 1.90 12.28
CA PHE A 179 2.71 2.59 13.45
C PHE A 179 2.95 1.76 14.72
N LYS A 180 3.47 2.41 15.76
CA LYS A 180 3.68 1.76 17.07
C LYS A 180 2.38 1.81 17.86
N THR A 181 1.73 0.66 18.02
CA THR A 181 0.58 0.50 18.90
C THR A 181 1.00 0.14 20.33
N GLU A 182 0.08 0.29 21.27
CA GLU A 182 0.25 -0.27 22.60
C GLU A 182 0.38 -1.80 22.53
N GLU A 183 1.03 -2.40 23.53
CA GLU A 183 1.25 -3.84 23.57
C GLU A 183 -0.07 -4.63 23.44
N GLY A 184 -0.08 -5.59 22.52
CA GLY A 184 -1.26 -6.43 22.25
C GLY A 184 -2.28 -5.85 21.28
N LYS A 185 -2.15 -4.58 20.87
CA LYS A 185 -3.02 -4.01 19.83
C LYS A 185 -2.47 -4.25 18.43
N PRO A 186 -3.29 -4.67 17.45
CA PRO A 186 -2.84 -4.86 16.08
C PRO A 186 -2.43 -3.51 15.46
N ASN A 187 -1.34 -3.51 14.69
CA ASN A 187 -0.89 -2.34 13.92
C ASN A 187 -1.17 -2.47 12.42
N GLY A 188 -1.99 -3.42 12.03
CA GLY A 188 -2.28 -3.73 10.63
C GLY A 188 -3.70 -4.21 10.42
N ALA A 189 -3.96 -4.76 9.23
CA ALA A 189 -5.29 -5.16 8.79
C ALA A 189 -5.93 -6.19 9.73
N THR A 190 -7.08 -5.82 10.30
CA THR A 190 -8.01 -6.73 10.97
C THR A 190 -9.18 -7.03 10.05
N PHE A 191 -9.87 -8.15 10.25
CA PHE A 191 -11.06 -8.47 9.46
C PHE A 191 -12.13 -7.41 9.61
N GLU A 192 -12.40 -6.96 10.86
CA GLU A 192 -13.38 -5.92 11.14
C GLU A 192 -13.06 -4.60 10.40
N ALA A 193 -11.84 -4.09 10.52
CA ALA A 193 -11.46 -2.86 9.84
C ALA A 193 -11.51 -2.98 8.30
N MET A 194 -11.12 -4.15 7.76
CA MET A 194 -11.21 -4.37 6.32
C MET A 194 -12.64 -4.47 5.81
N GLU A 195 -13.58 -5.02 6.59
CA GLU A 195 -15.01 -5.01 6.29
C GLU A 195 -15.52 -3.58 6.17
N LEU A 196 -15.20 -2.72 7.16
CA LEU A 196 -15.56 -1.30 7.12
C LEU A 196 -14.97 -0.58 5.90
N ILE A 197 -13.69 -0.83 5.58
CA ILE A 197 -13.05 -0.23 4.39
C ILE A 197 -13.76 -0.69 3.11
N VAL A 198 -13.92 -2.01 2.92
CA VAL A 198 -14.53 -2.58 1.70
C VAL A 198 -15.94 -2.06 1.49
N GLU A 199 -16.76 -1.97 2.55
CA GLU A 199 -18.14 -1.49 2.43
C GLU A 199 -18.22 0.00 2.12
N ASN A 200 -17.34 0.81 2.69
CA ASN A 200 -17.42 2.27 2.62
C ASN A 200 -16.58 2.89 1.50
N SER A 201 -15.65 2.15 0.90
CA SER A 201 -14.86 2.62 -0.24
C SER A 201 -15.45 2.25 -1.61
N LYS A 202 -16.41 1.32 -1.70
CA LYS A 202 -17.00 0.92 -2.99
C LYS A 202 -17.48 2.12 -3.79
N PRO A 203 -17.20 2.16 -5.13
CA PRO A 203 -16.64 1.10 -5.99
C PRO A 203 -15.11 1.05 -6.05
N LEU A 204 -14.37 1.85 -5.25
CA LEU A 204 -12.90 1.78 -5.18
C LEU A 204 -12.44 0.40 -4.71
N GLN A 205 -11.19 0.09 -4.98
CA GLN A 205 -10.55 -1.14 -4.53
C GLN A 205 -10.11 -1.06 -3.07
N ALA A 206 -9.91 -2.21 -2.42
CA ALA A 206 -9.40 -2.27 -1.06
C ALA A 206 -8.09 -3.08 -0.98
N LYS A 207 -7.09 -2.55 -0.25
CA LYS A 207 -5.83 -3.25 0.03
C LYS A 207 -5.66 -3.48 1.53
N ALA A 208 -5.53 -4.73 1.92
CA ALA A 208 -5.15 -5.10 3.29
C ALA A 208 -3.63 -5.11 3.43
N ALA A 209 -3.09 -4.44 4.45
CA ALA A 209 -1.66 -4.37 4.70
C ALA A 209 -1.34 -4.38 6.20
N GLY A 210 -0.25 -5.08 6.56
CA GLY A 210 0.18 -5.29 7.93
C GLY A 210 -0.52 -6.49 8.60
N GLY A 211 0.28 -7.39 9.17
CA GLY A 211 -0.22 -8.49 10.01
C GLY A 211 -0.72 -9.74 9.30
N ILE A 212 -0.91 -9.75 7.98
CA ILE A 212 -1.37 -10.94 7.25
C ILE A 212 -0.16 -11.84 6.97
N ARG A 213 -0.15 -13.06 7.55
CA ARG A 213 1.02 -13.95 7.58
C ARG A 213 0.72 -15.42 7.29
N ASN A 214 -0.49 -15.75 6.91
CA ASN A 214 -0.87 -17.11 6.57
C ASN A 214 -1.87 -17.13 5.42
N TYR A 215 -1.95 -18.28 4.76
CA TYR A 215 -2.79 -18.50 3.60
C TYR A 215 -4.29 -18.33 3.91
N ASP A 216 -4.75 -18.87 5.03
CA ASP A 216 -6.18 -18.88 5.38
C ASP A 216 -6.70 -17.45 5.60
N ASP A 217 -5.93 -16.61 6.32
CA ASP A 217 -6.28 -15.20 6.52
C ASP A 217 -6.26 -14.44 5.19
N ALA A 218 -5.27 -14.68 4.34
CA ALA A 218 -5.20 -14.07 3.03
C ALA A 218 -6.42 -14.42 2.16
N VAL A 219 -6.80 -15.69 2.11
CA VAL A 219 -8.00 -16.16 1.39
C VAL A 219 -9.27 -15.56 1.98
N LYS A 220 -9.37 -15.47 3.31
CA LYS A 220 -10.52 -14.84 3.98
C LYS A 220 -10.64 -13.36 3.62
N MET A 221 -9.53 -12.60 3.62
CA MET A 221 -9.51 -11.21 3.19
C MET A 221 -10.02 -11.04 1.74
N VAL A 222 -9.54 -11.89 0.82
CA VAL A 222 -10.00 -11.84 -0.58
C VAL A 222 -11.49 -12.15 -0.69
N LYS A 223 -12.01 -13.13 0.05
CA LYS A 223 -13.45 -13.46 0.07
C LYS A 223 -14.31 -12.32 0.61
N MET A 224 -13.77 -11.44 1.44
CA MET A 224 -14.44 -10.24 1.95
C MET A 224 -14.46 -9.08 0.94
N GLY A 225 -13.78 -9.21 -0.20
CA GLY A 225 -13.70 -8.16 -1.23
C GLY A 225 -12.38 -7.39 -1.26
N VAL A 226 -11.39 -7.79 -0.48
CA VAL A 226 -10.03 -7.24 -0.59
C VAL A 226 -9.41 -7.71 -1.91
N THR A 227 -8.86 -6.78 -2.67
CA THR A 227 -8.30 -7.06 -4.01
C THR A 227 -6.77 -7.10 -4.02
N ARG A 228 -6.10 -6.64 -2.96
CA ARG A 228 -4.64 -6.66 -2.80
C ARG A 228 -4.25 -6.90 -1.34
N ILE A 229 -3.15 -7.62 -1.14
CA ILE A 229 -2.60 -7.95 0.18
C ILE A 229 -1.13 -7.57 0.22
N GLY A 230 -0.80 -6.54 1.02
CA GLY A 230 0.57 -6.14 1.29
C GLY A 230 1.15 -6.93 2.47
N THR A 231 2.20 -7.70 2.23
CA THR A 231 2.81 -8.56 3.25
C THR A 231 4.29 -8.79 3.00
N SER A 232 5.07 -8.97 4.07
CA SER A 232 6.46 -9.47 4.01
C SER A 232 6.54 -11.00 3.97
N ALA A 233 5.40 -11.70 4.08
CA ALA A 233 5.30 -13.15 4.09
C ALA A 233 4.71 -13.71 2.78
N ALA A 234 4.89 -13.01 1.65
CA ALA A 234 4.24 -13.36 0.39
C ALA A 234 4.55 -14.80 -0.04
N LYS A 235 5.82 -15.21 0.02
CA LYS A 235 6.24 -16.58 -0.32
C LYS A 235 5.60 -17.63 0.57
N VAL A 236 5.57 -17.39 1.88
CA VAL A 236 4.95 -18.31 2.85
C VAL A 236 3.46 -18.47 2.58
N ILE A 237 2.76 -17.37 2.30
CA ILE A 237 1.33 -17.39 1.94
C ILE A 237 1.12 -18.14 0.62
N ALA A 238 1.93 -17.88 -0.40
CA ALA A 238 1.84 -18.52 -1.70
C ALA A 238 2.02 -20.04 -1.63
N ASP A 239 2.91 -20.51 -0.74
CA ASP A 239 3.17 -21.93 -0.48
C ASP A 239 2.10 -22.61 0.41
N GLY A 240 1.03 -21.88 0.80
CA GLY A 240 -0.03 -22.39 1.68
C GLY A 240 0.38 -22.45 3.15
N GLY A 241 1.45 -21.78 3.54
CA GLY A 241 2.05 -21.85 4.87
C GLY A 241 1.58 -20.75 5.84
N LYS A 242 2.26 -20.73 7.01
CA LYS A 242 2.11 -19.73 8.08
C LYS A 242 3.47 -19.38 8.65
N THR A 243 3.71 -18.10 8.96
CA THR A 243 4.90 -17.63 9.68
C THR A 243 4.53 -16.78 10.88
N ASN A 244 5.37 -16.81 11.90
CA ASN A 244 5.28 -15.91 13.06
C ASN A 244 6.34 -14.79 12.98
N GLU A 245 7.17 -14.76 11.93
CA GLU A 245 8.16 -13.71 11.77
C GLU A 245 7.47 -12.36 11.61
N THR A 246 7.94 -11.40 12.39
CA THR A 246 7.48 -10.02 12.35
C THR A 246 8.46 -9.20 11.54
N TYR A 247 7.92 -8.29 10.79
CA TYR A 247 8.66 -7.25 10.10
C TYR A 247 9.64 -6.56 11.06
#